data_da79b00b060a34e2023a0e29ee47726a
#
_entry.id   da79b00b060a34e2023a0e29ee47726a
#
_cell.length_a   1.000
_cell.length_b   1.000
_cell.length_c   1.000
_cell.angle_alpha   90.00
_cell.angle_beta   90.00
_cell.angle_gamma   90.00
#
_symmetry.space_group_name_H-M   'P 1'
#
loop_
_entity.id
_entity.type
_entity.pdbx_description
1 polymer ?
#
loop_
_entity_poly.entity_id
_entity_poly.type
_entity_poly.pdbx_seq_one_letter_code
_entity_poly.pdbx_strand_id
1 'polypeptide(L)'
;MKLRGFTIVELIIVITIMGILLILGVVNLRGSQANARDDERKGDVGAIALNLEGYYKGVNDTGGVGTYPSTATSDASNALIETYMPDIDIKSLLAPGVNDPGKSFISAIDNNAQTPTISQYMYQPLQSSGALCTSILQGCRKFNIYYRLETDNTVYTITSKNR
;
A
#
# COMPACT_ATOMS: atom_id res chain seq x y z
N MET A 1 -38.39 28.69 -43.67
CA MET A 1 -38.18 27.71 -42.60
C MET A 1 -38.65 28.30 -41.29
N LYS A 2 -39.67 27.73 -40.59
CA LYS A 2 -40.09 28.18 -39.25
C LYS A 2 -39.14 27.56 -38.23
N LEU A 3 -38.31 28.36 -37.58
CA LEU A 3 -37.50 27.95 -36.44
C LEU A 3 -38.44 27.71 -35.25
N ARG A 4 -38.56 26.47 -34.78
CA ARG A 4 -39.29 26.15 -33.57
C ARG A 4 -38.41 26.57 -32.36
N GLY A 5 -38.90 27.48 -31.56
CA GLY A 5 -38.29 27.88 -30.32
C GLY A 5 -38.52 26.80 -29.22
N PHE A 6 -37.58 26.67 -28.32
CA PHE A 6 -37.70 25.82 -27.12
C PHE A 6 -38.73 26.41 -26.14
N THR A 7 -39.51 25.55 -25.53
CA THR A 7 -40.42 25.95 -24.45
C THR A 7 -39.69 25.97 -23.11
N ILE A 8 -40.10 26.85 -22.20
CA ILE A 8 -39.58 26.92 -20.83
C ILE A 8 -39.75 25.57 -20.11
N VAL A 9 -40.85 24.87 -20.40
CA VAL A 9 -41.15 23.56 -19.79
C VAL A 9 -40.14 22.49 -20.24
N GLU A 10 -39.79 22.44 -21.52
CA GLU A 10 -38.76 21.52 -22.04
C GLU A 10 -37.42 21.76 -21.38
N LEU A 11 -37.03 23.03 -21.15
CA LEU A 11 -35.80 23.36 -20.48
C LEU A 11 -35.77 22.85 -19.02
N ILE A 12 -36.87 23.07 -18.27
CA ILE A 12 -36.97 22.64 -16.87
C ILE A 12 -36.90 21.11 -16.76
N ILE A 13 -37.55 20.38 -17.63
CA ILE A 13 -37.53 18.91 -17.64
C ILE A 13 -36.09 18.42 -17.89
N VAL A 14 -35.36 18.98 -18.86
CA VAL A 14 -34.00 18.58 -19.20
C VAL A 14 -33.04 18.81 -18.04
N ILE A 15 -33.04 20.00 -17.41
CA ILE A 15 -32.17 20.29 -16.28
C ILE A 15 -32.47 19.42 -15.06
N THR A 16 -33.75 19.08 -14.85
CA THR A 16 -34.16 18.19 -13.74
C THR A 16 -33.62 16.76 -13.95
N ILE A 17 -33.77 16.21 -15.15
CA ILE A 17 -33.23 14.88 -15.49
C ILE A 17 -31.73 14.88 -15.43
N MET A 18 -31.04 15.90 -15.96
CA MET A 18 -29.57 16.03 -15.85
C MET A 18 -29.12 16.08 -14.40
N GLY A 19 -29.79 16.81 -13.53
CA GLY A 19 -29.50 16.89 -12.11
C GLY A 19 -29.56 15.54 -11.43
N ILE A 20 -30.58 14.73 -11.69
CA ILE A 20 -30.73 13.38 -11.14
C ILE A 20 -29.61 12.46 -11.63
N LEU A 21 -29.30 12.47 -12.92
CA LEU A 21 -28.25 11.64 -13.52
C LEU A 21 -26.86 12.00 -12.97
N LEU A 22 -26.56 13.29 -12.76
CA LEU A 22 -25.31 13.75 -12.17
C LEU A 22 -25.12 13.22 -10.73
N ILE A 23 -26.17 13.25 -9.91
CA ILE A 23 -26.09 12.75 -8.53
C ILE A 23 -25.77 11.26 -8.53
N LEU A 24 -26.46 10.46 -9.34
CA LEU A 24 -26.21 9.01 -9.46
C LEU A 24 -24.79 8.71 -9.97
N GLY A 25 -24.28 9.51 -10.92
CA GLY A 25 -22.92 9.37 -11.44
C GLY A 25 -21.84 9.63 -10.39
N VAL A 26 -21.98 10.67 -9.57
CA VAL A 26 -21.00 11.05 -8.55
C VAL A 26 -20.89 10.00 -7.44
N VAL A 27 -22.00 9.40 -7.00
CA VAL A 27 -21.98 8.35 -5.95
C VAL A 27 -21.22 7.11 -6.42
N ASN A 28 -21.46 6.66 -7.64
CA ASN A 28 -20.75 5.49 -8.20
C ASN A 28 -19.24 5.75 -8.40
N LEU A 29 -18.86 6.98 -8.75
CA LEU A 29 -17.46 7.34 -8.98
C LEU A 29 -16.62 7.25 -7.70
N ARG A 30 -17.15 7.67 -6.55
CA ARG A 30 -16.44 7.60 -5.26
C ARG A 30 -16.12 6.16 -4.86
N GLY A 31 -17.05 5.23 -5.01
CA GLY A 31 -16.83 3.82 -4.73
C GLY A 31 -15.77 3.20 -5.65
N SER A 32 -15.81 3.54 -6.95
CA SER A 32 -14.82 3.09 -7.91
C SER A 32 -13.42 3.61 -7.61
N GLN A 33 -13.29 4.86 -7.16
CA GLN A 33 -12.00 5.42 -6.76
C GLN A 33 -11.42 4.76 -5.51
N ALA A 34 -12.25 4.43 -4.51
CA ALA A 34 -11.81 3.71 -3.32
C ALA A 34 -11.29 2.31 -3.68
N ASN A 35 -12.03 1.58 -4.53
CA ASN A 35 -11.59 0.28 -5.03
C ASN A 35 -10.25 0.36 -5.79
N ALA A 36 -10.09 1.36 -6.66
CA ALA A 36 -8.84 1.55 -7.40
C ALA A 36 -7.65 1.79 -6.47
N ARG A 37 -7.81 2.62 -5.42
CA ARG A 37 -6.75 2.82 -4.41
C ARG A 37 -6.47 1.56 -3.59
N ASP A 38 -7.47 0.74 -3.33
CA ASP A 38 -7.27 -0.53 -2.63
C ASP A 38 -6.53 -1.56 -3.48
N ASP A 39 -6.79 -1.58 -4.78
CA ASP A 39 -6.06 -2.44 -5.71
C ASP A 39 -4.60 -1.96 -5.90
N GLU A 40 -4.37 -0.65 -5.90
CA GLU A 40 -3.03 -0.06 -5.84
C GLU A 40 -2.29 -0.52 -4.57
N ARG A 41 -2.89 -0.40 -3.38
CA ARG A 41 -2.30 -0.89 -2.11
C ARG A 41 -1.91 -2.36 -2.16
N LYS A 42 -2.79 -3.22 -2.69
CA LYS A 42 -2.50 -4.66 -2.84
C LYS A 42 -1.32 -4.90 -3.78
N GLY A 43 -1.27 -4.16 -4.88
CA GLY A 43 -0.15 -4.21 -5.84
C GLY A 43 1.16 -3.78 -5.21
N ASP A 44 1.17 -2.66 -4.50
CA ASP A 44 2.33 -2.10 -3.80
C ASP A 44 2.90 -3.07 -2.77
N VAL A 45 2.05 -3.55 -1.86
CA VAL A 45 2.48 -4.50 -0.81
C VAL A 45 2.95 -5.82 -1.41
N GLY A 46 2.35 -6.25 -2.52
CA GLY A 46 2.81 -7.39 -3.31
C GLY A 46 4.21 -7.16 -3.89
N ALA A 47 4.48 -5.99 -4.45
CA ALA A 47 5.80 -5.62 -4.97
C ALA A 47 6.85 -5.54 -3.87
N ILE A 48 6.53 -4.93 -2.72
CA ILE A 48 7.42 -4.89 -1.55
C ILE A 48 7.76 -6.31 -1.09
N ALA A 49 6.76 -7.17 -0.91
CA ALA A 49 6.97 -8.55 -0.49
C ALA A 49 7.84 -9.33 -1.48
N LEU A 50 7.63 -9.14 -2.79
CA LEU A 50 8.43 -9.80 -3.82
C LEU A 50 9.90 -9.37 -3.78
N ASN A 51 10.17 -8.07 -3.59
CA ASN A 51 11.53 -7.55 -3.45
C ASN A 51 12.22 -8.09 -2.20
N LEU A 52 11.53 -8.14 -1.05
CA LEU A 52 12.05 -8.73 0.19
C LEU A 52 12.37 -10.23 0.02
N GLU A 53 11.55 -10.98 -0.69
CA GLU A 53 11.82 -12.38 -1.01
C GLU A 53 13.01 -12.54 -1.97
N GLY A 54 13.18 -11.60 -2.90
CA GLY A 54 14.35 -11.52 -3.77
C GLY A 54 15.63 -11.28 -2.96
N TYR A 55 15.61 -10.32 -2.05
CA TYR A 55 16.71 -10.04 -1.14
C TYR A 55 17.11 -11.26 -0.29
N TYR A 56 16.12 -11.96 0.28
CA TYR A 56 16.37 -13.17 1.08
C TYR A 56 17.13 -14.26 0.32
N LYS A 57 16.85 -14.40 -0.99
CA LYS A 57 17.46 -15.41 -1.86
C LYS A 57 18.77 -14.96 -2.51
N GLY A 58 18.99 -13.65 -2.56
CA GLY A 58 20.15 -13.05 -3.23
C GLY A 58 21.46 -13.32 -2.46
N VAL A 59 22.54 -13.39 -3.23
CA VAL A 59 23.90 -13.32 -2.67
C VAL A 59 24.29 -11.85 -2.68
N ASN A 60 24.16 -11.18 -1.54
CA ASN A 60 24.51 -9.77 -1.42
C ASN A 60 25.82 -9.59 -0.67
N ASP A 61 26.59 -8.57 -1.04
CA ASP A 61 27.82 -8.16 -0.34
C ASP A 61 27.56 -7.79 1.15
N THR A 62 26.29 -7.55 1.50
CA THR A 62 25.83 -7.25 2.87
C THR A 62 25.44 -8.49 3.69
N GLY A 63 25.67 -9.70 3.18
CA GLY A 63 25.44 -10.95 3.91
C GLY A 63 23.99 -11.40 4.03
N GLY A 64 23.10 -10.93 3.16
CA GLY A 64 21.66 -11.13 3.21
C GLY A 64 21.13 -12.52 2.87
N VAL A 65 21.99 -13.51 2.60
CA VAL A 65 21.52 -14.88 2.25
C VAL A 65 20.76 -15.49 3.41
N GLY A 66 19.46 -15.67 3.23
CA GLY A 66 18.59 -16.28 4.22
C GLY A 66 18.15 -15.38 5.37
N THR A 67 18.23 -14.05 5.21
CA THR A 67 17.73 -13.09 6.20
C THR A 67 16.98 -11.93 5.52
N TYR A 68 16.03 -11.32 6.22
CA TYR A 68 15.33 -10.09 5.82
C TYR A 68 15.94 -8.87 6.53
N PRO A 69 15.71 -7.65 6.04
CA PRO A 69 16.11 -6.43 6.73
C PRO A 69 15.50 -6.36 8.15
N SER A 70 16.26 -5.88 9.14
CA SER A 70 15.75 -5.65 10.50
C SER A 70 15.03 -4.30 10.61
N THR A 71 14.35 -4.04 11.75
CA THR A 71 13.71 -2.72 11.98
C THR A 71 14.75 -1.59 12.06
N ALA A 72 15.95 -1.84 12.54
CA ALA A 72 17.03 -0.84 12.59
C ALA A 72 17.46 -0.37 11.18
N THR A 73 17.20 -1.17 10.16
CA THR A 73 17.55 -0.89 8.76
C THR A 73 16.34 -0.55 7.90
N SER A 74 15.13 -0.69 8.43
CA SER A 74 13.88 -0.59 7.70
C SER A 74 13.15 0.76 7.85
N ASP A 75 13.74 1.74 8.54
CA ASP A 75 13.25 3.10 8.37
C ASP A 75 13.37 3.45 6.90
N ALA A 76 12.25 3.85 6.26
CA ALA A 76 12.15 4.13 4.82
C ALA A 76 13.04 5.32 4.40
N SER A 77 14.27 5.30 4.89
CA SER A 77 15.36 6.11 4.39
C SER A 77 15.76 5.55 3.02
N ASN A 78 16.25 6.40 2.15
CA ASN A 78 16.80 6.01 0.84
C ASN A 78 17.79 4.84 0.96
N ALA A 79 18.49 4.70 2.11
CA ALA A 79 19.41 3.62 2.38
C ALA A 79 18.76 2.22 2.43
N LEU A 80 17.53 2.09 2.93
CA LEU A 80 16.81 0.81 2.87
C LEU A 80 16.52 0.43 1.43
N ILE A 81 16.01 1.37 0.64
CA ILE A 81 15.59 1.15 -0.74
C ILE A 81 16.81 0.78 -1.58
N GLU A 82 17.87 1.57 -1.50
CA GLU A 82 19.09 1.38 -2.29
C GLU A 82 19.83 0.07 -1.93
N THR A 83 19.81 -0.33 -0.66
CA THR A 83 20.57 -1.49 -0.18
C THR A 83 19.78 -2.80 -0.25
N TYR A 84 18.49 -2.76 0.11
CA TYR A 84 17.71 -3.99 0.31
C TYR A 84 16.64 -4.22 -0.76
N MET A 85 16.26 -3.20 -1.50
CA MET A 85 15.25 -3.27 -2.55
C MET A 85 15.64 -2.41 -3.77
N PRO A 86 16.83 -2.62 -4.37
CA PRO A 86 17.33 -1.74 -5.44
C PRO A 86 16.45 -1.71 -6.69
N ASP A 87 15.69 -2.78 -6.92
CA ASP A 87 14.82 -2.91 -8.10
C ASP A 87 13.37 -2.49 -7.84
N ILE A 88 13.04 -1.97 -6.63
CA ILE A 88 11.68 -1.56 -6.34
C ILE A 88 11.37 -0.20 -6.96
N ASP A 89 10.19 -0.06 -7.57
CA ASP A 89 9.68 1.27 -7.87
C ASP A 89 9.34 1.97 -6.54
N ILE A 90 9.95 3.13 -6.31
CA ILE A 90 9.75 3.92 -5.09
C ILE A 90 8.27 4.28 -4.86
N LYS A 91 7.48 4.32 -5.94
CA LYS A 91 6.03 4.53 -5.86
C LYS A 91 5.33 3.42 -5.10
N SER A 92 5.81 2.19 -5.16
CA SER A 92 5.24 1.06 -4.40
C SER A 92 5.44 1.18 -2.89
N LEU A 93 6.27 2.10 -2.42
CA LEU A 93 6.42 2.43 -1.01
C LEU A 93 5.50 3.57 -0.55
N LEU A 94 4.74 4.15 -1.48
CA LEU A 94 3.84 5.27 -1.24
C LEU A 94 2.40 4.79 -1.25
N ALA A 95 1.76 4.73 -0.09
CA ALA A 95 0.32 4.49 -0.06
C ALA A 95 -0.42 5.60 -0.83
N PRO A 96 -1.55 5.31 -1.50
CA PRO A 96 -2.29 6.28 -2.29
C PRO A 96 -2.55 7.59 -1.54
N GLY A 97 -2.15 8.71 -2.14
CA GLY A 97 -2.28 10.05 -1.56
C GLY A 97 -1.15 10.48 -0.62
N VAL A 98 -0.12 9.64 -0.43
CA VAL A 98 1.08 9.98 0.34
C VAL A 98 2.24 10.27 -0.61
N ASN A 99 3.02 11.32 -0.32
CA ASN A 99 4.17 11.74 -1.15
C ASN A 99 5.53 11.53 -0.45
N ASP A 100 5.52 10.95 0.74
CA ASP A 100 6.71 10.75 1.57
C ASP A 100 6.83 9.28 1.95
N PRO A 101 7.81 8.52 1.42
CA PRO A 101 7.99 7.11 1.73
C PRO A 101 8.18 6.83 3.22
N GLY A 102 8.87 7.73 3.95
CA GLY A 102 9.09 7.60 5.39
C GLY A 102 7.82 7.71 6.24
N LYS A 103 6.74 8.28 5.68
CA LYS A 103 5.43 8.33 6.34
C LYS A 103 4.51 7.19 5.92
N SER A 104 4.78 6.60 4.76
CA SER A 104 3.97 5.54 4.18
C SER A 104 4.49 4.15 4.58
N PHE A 105 5.78 3.86 4.37
CA PHE A 105 6.38 2.59 4.72
C PHE A 105 7.14 2.73 6.05
N ILE A 106 6.59 2.14 7.11
CA ILE A 106 7.09 2.27 8.49
C ILE A 106 7.37 0.92 9.11
N SER A 107 8.32 0.88 10.06
CA SER A 107 8.65 -0.33 10.79
C SER A 107 7.73 -0.56 11.98
N ALA A 108 7.42 -1.82 12.26
CA ALA A 108 6.76 -2.23 13.49
C ALA A 108 7.67 -1.99 14.71
N ILE A 109 7.05 -1.63 15.82
CA ILE A 109 7.73 -1.31 17.09
C ILE A 109 7.66 -2.46 18.10
N ASP A 110 6.81 -3.44 17.88
CA ASP A 110 6.59 -4.59 18.78
C ASP A 110 6.22 -5.87 18.01
N ASN A 111 5.98 -6.96 18.76
CA ASN A 111 5.63 -8.27 18.24
C ASN A 111 4.13 -8.44 17.96
N ASN A 112 3.29 -7.48 18.33
CA ASN A 112 1.85 -7.59 18.17
C ASN A 112 1.44 -7.42 16.70
N ALA A 113 0.22 -7.82 16.38
CA ALA A 113 -0.38 -7.51 15.09
C ALA A 113 -0.48 -5.98 14.94
N GLN A 114 0.02 -5.46 13.83
CA GLN A 114 0.08 -4.03 13.60
C GLN A 114 -1.26 -3.52 13.03
N THR A 115 -1.58 -2.27 13.32
CA THR A 115 -2.82 -1.62 12.87
C THR A 115 -2.53 -0.33 12.09
N PRO A 116 -1.99 -0.45 10.84
CA PRO A 116 -1.70 0.71 10.03
C PRO A 116 -2.98 1.51 9.70
N THR A 117 -2.80 2.78 9.39
CA THR A 117 -3.82 3.59 8.73
C THR A 117 -3.89 3.26 7.24
N ILE A 118 -4.88 3.82 6.54
CA ILE A 118 -4.99 3.68 5.06
C ILE A 118 -3.81 4.33 4.31
N SER A 119 -3.02 5.17 4.99
CA SER A 119 -1.85 5.87 4.44
C SER A 119 -0.53 5.21 4.81
N GLN A 120 -0.55 3.99 5.35
CA GLN A 120 0.63 3.33 5.88
C GLN A 120 0.69 1.86 5.50
N TYR A 121 1.90 1.40 5.20
CA TYR A 121 2.32 0.02 5.14
C TYR A 121 3.28 -0.24 6.29
N MET A 122 3.01 -1.24 7.14
CA MET A 122 3.84 -1.54 8.30
C MET A 122 4.61 -2.83 8.10
N TYR A 123 5.93 -2.74 8.10
CA TYR A 123 6.85 -3.86 7.97
C TYR A 123 7.26 -4.38 9.35
N GLN A 124 7.07 -5.67 9.59
CA GLN A 124 7.42 -6.36 10.83
C GLN A 124 8.35 -7.52 10.52
N PRO A 125 9.68 -7.33 10.59
CA PRO A 125 10.62 -8.43 10.49
C PRO A 125 10.64 -9.26 11.77
N LEU A 126 10.69 -10.58 11.63
CA LEU A 126 10.62 -11.52 12.74
C LEU A 126 11.79 -12.51 12.69
N GLN A 127 12.26 -12.90 13.86
CA GLN A 127 13.15 -14.04 14.07
C GLN A 127 12.38 -15.36 13.82
N SER A 128 13.10 -16.48 13.74
CA SER A 128 12.48 -17.81 13.67
C SER A 128 11.55 -18.09 14.86
N SER A 129 11.84 -17.54 16.03
CA SER A 129 11.05 -17.63 17.27
C SER A 129 9.72 -16.85 17.20
N GLY A 130 9.55 -15.96 16.23
CA GLY A 130 8.44 -15.01 16.14
C GLY A 130 8.66 -13.69 16.88
N ALA A 131 9.82 -13.51 17.52
CA ALA A 131 10.16 -12.23 18.13
C ALA A 131 10.52 -11.17 17.08
N LEU A 132 10.24 -9.89 17.37
CA LEU A 132 10.61 -8.78 16.50
C LEU A 132 12.14 -8.77 16.27
N CYS A 133 12.53 -8.59 15.03
CA CYS A 133 13.92 -8.57 14.62
C CYS A 133 14.42 -7.12 14.55
N THR A 134 15.09 -6.66 15.58
CA THR A 134 15.57 -5.27 15.72
C THR A 134 16.99 -5.06 15.23
N SER A 135 17.74 -6.15 14.96
CA SER A 135 19.11 -6.08 14.47
C SER A 135 19.36 -7.19 13.44
N ILE A 136 20.16 -6.89 12.43
CA ILE A 136 20.57 -7.87 11.40
C ILE A 136 21.30 -9.08 12.01
N LEU A 137 21.99 -8.89 13.14
CA LEU A 137 22.70 -9.96 13.85
C LEU A 137 21.76 -11.01 14.46
N GLN A 138 20.47 -10.71 14.61
CA GLN A 138 19.46 -11.62 15.15
C GLN A 138 18.95 -12.64 14.14
N GLY A 139 19.27 -12.47 12.85
CA GLY A 139 18.81 -13.35 11.78
C GLY A 139 17.30 -13.27 11.56
N CYS A 140 16.84 -12.21 10.92
CA CYS A 140 15.43 -12.00 10.56
C CYS A 140 15.00 -13.04 9.51
N ARG A 141 14.22 -14.03 9.90
CA ARG A 141 13.87 -15.19 9.05
C ARG A 141 12.48 -15.09 8.44
N LYS A 142 11.65 -14.23 9.00
CA LYS A 142 10.25 -14.03 8.58
C LYS A 142 9.94 -12.55 8.51
N PHE A 143 8.88 -12.20 7.82
CA PHE A 143 8.26 -10.88 7.91
C PHE A 143 6.74 -10.95 7.78
N ASN A 144 6.10 -9.92 8.30
CA ASN A 144 4.73 -9.56 8.00
C ASN A 144 4.72 -8.14 7.43
N ILE A 145 3.85 -7.88 6.45
CA ILE A 145 3.52 -6.53 6.00
C ILE A 145 2.03 -6.35 6.21
N TYR A 146 1.68 -5.35 7.01
CA TYR A 146 0.30 -4.98 7.30
C TYR A 146 -0.09 -3.77 6.49
N TYR A 147 -1.31 -3.78 5.96
CA TYR A 147 -1.92 -2.66 5.25
C TYR A 147 -3.42 -2.65 5.48
N ARG A 148 -4.04 -1.49 5.36
CA ARG A 148 -5.48 -1.32 5.55
C ARG A 148 -6.16 -0.95 4.25
N LEU A 149 -7.28 -1.60 3.94
CA LEU A 149 -8.13 -1.22 2.83
C LEU A 149 -9.10 -0.10 3.25
N GLU A 150 -9.43 0.75 2.28
CA GLU A 150 -10.33 1.88 2.47
C GLU A 150 -11.79 1.45 2.42
N THR A 151 -12.11 0.49 1.56
CA THR A 151 -13.49 0.07 1.28
C THR A 151 -14.15 -0.66 2.44
N ASP A 152 -13.42 -1.49 3.17
CA ASP A 152 -13.93 -2.29 4.30
C ASP A 152 -13.29 -1.93 5.64
N ASN A 153 -12.32 -1.00 5.64
CA ASN A 153 -11.56 -0.57 6.81
C ASN A 153 -10.86 -1.72 7.56
N THR A 154 -10.59 -2.83 6.87
CA THR A 154 -9.98 -4.05 7.43
C THR A 154 -8.48 -4.03 7.22
N VAL A 155 -7.72 -4.53 8.22
CA VAL A 155 -6.27 -4.74 8.12
C VAL A 155 -6.00 -6.11 7.50
N TYR A 156 -5.20 -6.11 6.46
CA TYR A 156 -4.69 -7.29 5.78
C TYR A 156 -3.21 -7.48 6.04
N THR A 157 -2.74 -8.71 5.90
CA THR A 157 -1.35 -9.06 6.15
C THR A 157 -0.81 -9.94 5.03
N ILE A 158 0.36 -9.59 4.51
CA ILE A 158 1.18 -10.48 3.69
C ILE A 158 2.33 -10.99 4.56
N THR A 159 2.54 -12.30 4.54
CA THR A 159 3.60 -12.97 5.30
C THR A 159 4.69 -13.49 4.37
N SER A 160 5.92 -13.60 4.87
CA SER A 160 7.03 -14.21 4.14
C SER A 160 6.73 -15.66 3.73
N LYS A 161 7.30 -16.07 2.60
CA LYS A 161 7.21 -17.47 2.11
C LYS A 161 8.13 -18.42 2.87
N ASN A 162 9.20 -17.88 3.47
CA ASN A 162 10.15 -18.67 4.25
C ASN A 162 9.63 -18.81 5.68
N ARG A 163 9.61 -20.07 6.20
CA ARG A 163 9.07 -20.43 7.52
C ARG A 163 10.18 -20.88 8.45
#